data_da8a1af43cea8b32f4fd8b169dad4c9e
#
_entry.id   da8a1af43cea8b32f4fd8b169dad4c9e
#
_cell.length_a   1.000
_cell.length_b   1.000
_cell.length_c   1.000
_cell.angle_alpha   90.00
_cell.angle_beta   90.00
_cell.angle_gamma   90.00
#
_symmetry.space_group_name_H-M   'P 1'
#
loop_
_entity.id
_entity.type
_entity.pdbx_description
1 polymer ?
#
loop_
_entity_poly.entity_id
_entity_poly.type
_entity_poly.pdbx_seq_one_letter_code
_entity_poly.pdbx_strand_id
1 'polypeptide(L)'
;MQSADPRSIEKIILDYLAQTAEDMGLMVAVTPDTCLGGELGLSSVDTMNLLAAIDVHLGRRLRYEALLMSEGEYVQELTPREITAYVVEHYNDQLDLEPRAM
;
A
#
# COMPACT_ATOMS: atom_id res chain seq x y z
N MET A 1 0.56 -16.28 -15.10
CA MET A 1 0.06 -16.54 -13.76
C MET A 1 0.49 -15.50 -12.77
N GLN A 2 -0.44 -14.82 -12.23
CA GLN A 2 -0.17 -13.77 -11.28
C GLN A 2 -0.30 -14.28 -9.86
N SER A 3 0.61 -13.88 -9.01
CA SER A 3 0.50 -14.19 -7.61
C SER A 3 1.06 -13.01 -6.83
N ALA A 4 0.58 -12.88 -5.61
CA ALA A 4 1.01 -11.78 -4.75
C ALA A 4 2.31 -12.17 -4.08
N ASP A 5 3.40 -11.87 -4.74
CA ASP A 5 4.73 -12.15 -4.21
C ASP A 5 5.13 -11.02 -3.26
N PRO A 6 5.37 -11.31 -1.98
CA PRO A 6 5.68 -10.25 -1.02
C PRO A 6 6.86 -9.39 -1.44
N ARG A 7 7.89 -10.00 -2.00
CA ARG A 7 9.07 -9.23 -2.40
C ARG A 7 8.76 -8.26 -3.52
N SER A 8 7.99 -8.72 -4.51
CA SER A 8 7.64 -7.86 -5.63
C SER A 8 6.76 -6.70 -5.17
N ILE A 9 5.79 -6.99 -4.32
CA ILE A 9 4.89 -5.96 -3.82
C ILE A 9 5.66 -4.95 -2.98
N GLU A 10 6.52 -5.43 -2.09
CA GLU A 10 7.29 -4.53 -1.24
C GLU A 10 8.18 -3.63 -2.09
N LYS A 11 8.80 -4.20 -3.13
CA LYS A 11 9.65 -3.41 -4.00
C LYS A 11 8.87 -2.31 -4.70
N ILE A 12 7.67 -2.61 -5.15
CA ILE A 12 6.83 -1.62 -5.79
C ILE A 12 6.53 -0.48 -4.82
N ILE A 13 6.19 -0.83 -3.58
CA ILE A 13 5.87 0.16 -2.58
C ILE A 13 7.09 1.02 -2.28
N LEU A 14 8.23 0.38 -2.08
CA LEU A 14 9.44 1.12 -1.75
C LEU A 14 9.87 2.02 -2.90
N ASP A 15 9.77 1.54 -4.13
CA ASP A 15 10.14 2.35 -5.28
C ASP A 15 9.21 3.56 -5.41
N TYR A 16 7.91 3.34 -5.19
CA TYR A 16 6.94 4.42 -5.27
C TYR A 16 7.23 5.49 -4.21
N LEU A 17 7.49 5.03 -2.99
CA LEU A 17 7.73 5.96 -1.89
C LEU A 17 9.07 6.68 -2.04
N ALA A 18 10.07 5.98 -2.56
CA ALA A 18 11.35 6.63 -2.80
C ALA A 18 11.21 7.75 -3.82
N GLN A 19 10.43 7.49 -4.87
CA GLN A 19 10.19 8.52 -5.87
C GLN A 19 9.39 9.68 -5.29
N THR A 20 8.39 9.36 -4.48
CA THR A 20 7.59 10.40 -3.83
C THR A 20 8.44 11.25 -2.92
N ALA A 21 9.30 10.62 -2.12
CA ALA A 21 10.17 11.37 -1.22
C ALA A 21 11.09 12.28 -2.01
N GLU A 22 11.62 11.78 -3.12
CA GLU A 22 12.50 12.58 -3.95
C GLU A 22 11.74 13.77 -4.53
N ASP A 23 10.52 13.54 -4.99
CA ASP A 23 9.72 14.62 -5.55
C ASP A 23 9.40 15.68 -4.51
N MET A 24 9.29 15.28 -3.25
CA MET A 24 9.02 16.22 -2.17
C MET A 24 10.28 16.87 -1.61
N GLY A 25 11.43 16.49 -2.12
CA GLY A 25 12.67 17.05 -1.65
C GLY A 25 13.15 16.48 -0.32
N LEU A 26 12.63 15.33 0.06
CA LEU A 26 13.03 14.71 1.31
C LEU A 26 14.33 13.92 1.14
N MET A 27 15.19 14.06 2.12
CA MET A 27 16.48 13.36 2.09
C MET A 27 16.45 12.20 3.08
N VAL A 28 15.51 11.30 2.90
CA VAL A 28 15.35 10.17 3.80
C VAL A 28 15.38 8.88 3.01
N ALA A 29 15.90 7.84 3.64
CA ALA A 29 15.90 6.50 3.05
C ALA A 29 14.57 5.82 3.41
N VAL A 30 13.90 5.30 2.40
CA VAL A 30 12.64 4.60 2.62
C VAL A 30 12.95 3.12 2.83
N THR A 31 12.50 2.59 3.95
CA THR A 31 12.68 1.19 4.30
C THR A 31 11.34 0.54 4.54
N PRO A 32 11.28 -0.79 4.66
CA PRO A 32 10.01 -1.44 4.95
C PRO A 32 9.37 -0.98 6.27
N ASP A 33 10.14 -0.38 7.14
CA ASP A 33 9.63 0.06 8.44
C ASP A 33 9.43 1.56 8.52
N THR A 34 9.56 2.27 7.42
CA THR A 34 9.35 3.72 7.40
C THR A 34 7.86 4.03 7.55
N CYS A 35 7.52 4.91 8.50
CA CYS A 35 6.14 5.31 8.70
C CYS A 35 5.75 6.34 7.65
N LEU A 36 4.69 6.06 6.90
CA LEU A 36 4.28 6.93 5.82
C LEU A 36 3.87 8.31 6.35
N GLY A 37 3.07 8.33 7.40
CA GLY A 37 2.62 9.60 7.93
C GLY A 37 3.65 10.27 8.81
N GLY A 38 4.25 9.50 9.72
CA GLY A 38 5.15 10.07 10.71
C GLY A 38 6.49 10.50 10.15
N GLU A 39 7.05 9.71 9.24
CA GLU A 39 8.38 10.00 8.73
C GLU A 39 8.39 10.68 7.38
N LEU A 40 7.44 10.32 6.52
CA LEU A 40 7.38 10.90 5.19
C LEU A 40 6.40 12.04 5.09
N GLY A 41 5.52 12.19 6.08
CA GLY A 41 4.55 13.26 6.05
C GLY A 41 3.47 13.11 5.01
N LEU A 42 3.17 11.88 4.62
CA LEU A 42 2.15 11.65 3.61
C LEU A 42 0.76 11.83 4.19
N SER A 43 -0.10 12.47 3.43
CA SER A 43 -1.50 12.62 3.81
C SER A 43 -2.26 11.34 3.46
N SER A 44 -3.53 11.29 3.87
CA SER A 44 -4.37 10.15 3.52
C SER A 44 -4.54 10.07 2.01
N VAL A 45 -4.61 11.20 1.34
CA VAL A 45 -4.74 11.21 -0.11
C VAL A 45 -3.49 10.60 -0.75
N ASP A 46 -2.31 10.98 -0.24
CA ASP A 46 -1.07 10.43 -0.77
C ASP A 46 -1.02 8.93 -0.58
N THR A 47 -1.46 8.46 0.58
CA THR A 47 -1.48 7.02 0.85
C THR A 47 -2.45 6.32 -0.08
N MET A 48 -3.60 6.91 -0.32
CA MET A 48 -4.57 6.30 -1.23
C MET A 48 -4.03 6.23 -2.65
N ASN A 49 -3.27 7.23 -3.07
CA ASN A 49 -2.65 7.19 -4.39
C ASN A 49 -1.66 6.04 -4.50
N LEU A 50 -0.91 5.78 -3.43
CA LEU A 50 -0.01 4.64 -3.41
C LEU A 50 -0.77 3.33 -3.56
N LEU A 51 -1.85 3.19 -2.80
CA LEU A 51 -2.64 1.96 -2.85
C LEU A 51 -3.27 1.77 -4.22
N ALA A 52 -3.71 2.85 -4.85
CA ALA A 52 -4.25 2.77 -6.20
C ALA A 52 -3.18 2.31 -7.18
N ALA A 53 -1.95 2.77 -7.00
CA ALA A 53 -0.86 2.34 -7.88
C ALA A 53 -0.59 0.85 -7.72
N ILE A 54 -0.69 0.35 -6.50
CA ILE A 54 -0.53 -1.07 -6.26
C ILE A 54 -1.62 -1.86 -6.98
N ASP A 55 -2.87 -1.39 -6.88
CA ASP A 55 -3.98 -2.04 -7.55
C ASP A 55 -3.76 -2.12 -9.06
N VAL A 56 -3.29 -1.03 -9.64
CA VAL A 56 -3.02 -1.01 -11.08
C VAL A 56 -1.96 -2.05 -11.43
N HIS A 57 -0.92 -2.12 -10.62
CA HIS A 57 0.14 -3.08 -10.89
C HIS A 57 -0.35 -4.52 -10.79
N LEU A 58 -1.22 -4.78 -9.81
CA LEU A 58 -1.73 -6.12 -9.60
C LEU A 58 -2.84 -6.49 -10.58
N GLY A 59 -3.44 -5.49 -11.21
CA GLY A 59 -4.60 -5.74 -12.05
C GLY A 59 -5.83 -6.08 -11.24
N ARG A 60 -5.86 -5.69 -9.98
CA ARG A 60 -6.94 -5.98 -9.07
C ARG A 60 -7.22 -4.79 -8.19
N ARG A 61 -8.45 -4.71 -7.74
CA ARG A 61 -8.84 -3.66 -6.82
C ARG A 61 -9.10 -4.28 -5.45
N LEU A 62 -8.24 -3.95 -4.51
CA LEU A 62 -8.37 -4.46 -3.16
C LEU A 62 -9.11 -3.47 -2.28
N ARG A 63 -9.62 -3.96 -1.19
CA ARG A 63 -10.29 -3.12 -0.20
C ARG A 63 -9.32 -2.85 0.92
N TYR A 64 -9.07 -1.57 1.15
CA TYR A 64 -8.05 -1.18 2.12
C TYR A 64 -8.64 -0.58 3.39
N GLU A 65 -9.97 -0.61 3.54
CA GLU A 65 -10.57 0.03 4.71
C GLU A 65 -10.03 -0.51 6.02
N ALA A 66 -9.90 -1.85 6.10
CA ALA A 66 -9.43 -2.45 7.35
C ALA A 66 -7.98 -2.06 7.63
N LEU A 67 -7.21 -1.79 6.59
CA LEU A 67 -5.83 -1.37 6.77
C LEU A 67 -5.74 0.09 7.15
N LEU A 68 -6.55 0.93 6.52
CA LEU A 68 -6.46 2.37 6.69
C LEU A 68 -7.16 2.89 7.93
N MET A 69 -8.17 2.18 8.40
CA MET A 69 -8.98 2.64 9.52
C MET A 69 -8.85 1.69 10.68
N SER A 70 -8.67 2.25 11.86
CA SER A 70 -8.63 1.47 13.09
C SER A 70 -9.53 2.16 14.08
N GLU A 71 -10.57 1.45 14.52
CA GLU A 71 -11.50 1.99 15.52
C GLU A 71 -12.08 3.33 15.09
N GLY A 72 -12.40 3.43 13.81
CA GLY A 72 -13.04 4.62 13.29
C GLY A 72 -12.08 5.75 12.97
N GLU A 73 -10.79 5.53 13.09
CA GLU A 73 -9.81 6.57 12.84
C GLU A 73 -8.81 6.14 11.79
N TYR A 74 -8.32 7.10 11.03
CA TYR A 74 -7.34 6.83 10.00
C TYR A 74 -5.99 6.47 10.64
N VAL A 75 -5.39 5.38 10.14
CA VAL A 75 -4.11 4.92 10.64
C VAL A 75 -3.00 5.68 9.94
N GLN A 76 -2.25 6.48 10.69
CA GLN A 76 -1.19 7.30 10.12
C GLN A 76 0.17 6.63 10.18
N GLU A 77 0.29 5.57 10.96
CA GLU A 77 1.57 4.92 11.20
C GLU A 77 1.79 3.70 10.32
N LEU A 78 1.21 3.70 9.13
CA LEU A 78 1.39 2.59 8.20
C LEU A 78 2.82 2.53 7.70
N THR A 79 3.31 1.32 7.51
CA THR A 79 4.63 1.07 6.94
C THR A 79 4.49 0.23 5.68
N PRO A 80 5.50 0.27 4.80
CA PRO A 80 5.47 -0.61 3.63
C PRO A 80 5.33 -2.08 3.99
N ARG A 81 5.92 -2.49 5.10
CA ARG A 81 5.81 -3.88 5.54
C ARG A 81 4.37 -4.25 5.82
N GLU A 82 3.64 -3.37 6.50
CA GLU A 82 2.26 -3.63 6.83
C GLU A 82 1.38 -3.65 5.59
N ILE A 83 1.63 -2.74 4.66
CA ILE A 83 0.87 -2.71 3.43
C ILE A 83 1.13 -3.98 2.62
N THR A 84 2.38 -4.39 2.54
CA THR A 84 2.73 -5.61 1.82
C THR A 84 2.01 -6.81 2.41
N ALA A 85 2.03 -6.93 3.74
CA ALA A 85 1.37 -8.06 4.39
C ALA A 85 -0.12 -8.06 4.11
N TYR A 86 -0.74 -6.90 4.15
CA TYR A 86 -2.16 -6.79 3.89
C TYR A 86 -2.50 -7.21 2.45
N VAL A 87 -1.72 -6.72 1.50
CA VAL A 87 -1.96 -7.03 0.09
C VAL A 87 -1.83 -8.53 -0.15
N VAL A 88 -0.79 -9.12 0.39
CA VAL A 88 -0.57 -10.56 0.20
C VAL A 88 -1.71 -11.35 0.80
N GLU A 89 -2.15 -10.95 1.98
CA GLU A 89 -3.20 -11.67 2.68
C GLU A 89 -4.53 -11.58 1.97
N HIS A 90 -4.82 -10.44 1.37
CA HIS A 90 -6.15 -10.19 0.80
C HIS A 90 -6.20 -10.32 -0.72
N TYR A 91 -5.10 -10.68 -1.34
CA TYR A 91 -5.06 -10.80 -2.79
C TYR A 91 -6.06 -11.84 -3.28
N ASN A 92 -6.11 -12.99 -2.63
CA ASN A 92 -7.01 -14.05 -3.03
C ASN A 92 -8.44 -13.77 -2.60
N ASP A 93 -8.62 -13.03 -1.53
CA ASP A 93 -9.96 -12.67 -1.10
C ASP A 93 -10.66 -11.87 -2.17
N GLN A 94 -9.93 -10.98 -2.82
CA GLN A 94 -10.49 -10.15 -3.87
C GLN A 94 -10.94 -11.00 -5.04
N LEU A 95 -10.20 -12.06 -5.31
CA LEU A 95 -10.58 -13.00 -6.36
C LEU A 95 -11.93 -13.62 -6.08
N ASP A 96 -12.16 -13.97 -4.82
CA ASP A 96 -13.40 -14.62 -4.45
C ASP A 96 -14.59 -13.70 -4.64
N LEU A 97 -14.40 -12.40 -4.46
CA LEU A 97 -15.47 -11.45 -4.56
C LEU A 97 -15.82 -11.11 -5.99
N GLU A 98 -14.83 -11.15 -6.87
CA GLU A 98 -15.01 -10.74 -8.25
C GLU A 98 -16.15 -11.45 -8.96
N PRO A 99 -16.17 -12.78 -8.93
CA PRO A 99 -17.16 -13.51 -9.72
C PRO A 99 -18.58 -13.19 -9.34
N ARG A 100 -18.77 -12.72 -8.16
CA ARG A 100 -20.10 -12.47 -7.71
C ARG A 100 -20.62 -11.10 -8.02
N ALA A 101 -19.80 -10.33 -8.61
CA ALA A 101 -20.19 -8.97 -8.97
C ALA A 101 -21.22 -8.98 -10.06
N MET A 102 -21.67 -10.11 -10.45
CA MET A 102 -22.66 -10.16 -11.52
C MET A 102 -24.02 -9.84 -11.11
#